data_e758a6cd5b3a23c0e4de5b51e63e4a8a
#
_entry.id   e758a6cd5b3a23c0e4de5b51e63e4a8a
#
_cell.length_a   1.000
_cell.length_b   1.000
_cell.length_c   1.000
_cell.angle_alpha   90.00
_cell.angle_beta   90.00
_cell.angle_gamma   90.00
#
_symmetry.space_group_name_H-M   'P 1'
#
loop_
_entity.id
_entity.type
_entity.pdbx_description
1 polymer ?
#
loop_
_entity_poly.entity_id
_entity_poly.type
_entity_poly.pdbx_seq_one_letter_code
_entity_poly.pdbx_strand_id
1 'polypeptide(L)'
;MRNRTRIAWTFLVPTLVLMAMVAGWPLGRSIWFSLTDTSINDISAGKFIGLANYFGEFGLFANPNYTEGFWKSDWGLSIRNTFQFSIVSVVLETLAGLGVAMLLNQDFKGRTLARAAVLIPWAIPTIVSAKMWGWMLHDQYGLINQVLLDWGLIAHKIAWTADPSYALWTVVAVDVWKTTPFMALLILAALQTLPKDCYEAARVDGVHPLRLFWKVTLPLIKQPLMVAMVFRMLDALRIFDLIYVLTSNNSTTISMSGFVRREMVENGNLGYGSAASTSLTLIIFLSAVLFMRTARLKLSEESS
;
A
#
# COMPACT_ATOMS: atom_id res chain seq x y z
N MET A 1 19.89 12.90 -35.17
CA MET A 1 19.70 12.10 -33.93
C MET A 1 20.65 12.51 -32.80
N ARG A 2 21.97 12.66 -33.02
CA ARG A 2 22.98 12.99 -31.98
C ARG A 2 22.73 14.28 -31.16
N ASN A 3 22.14 15.31 -31.74
CA ASN A 3 21.78 16.55 -31.02
C ASN A 3 20.58 16.39 -30.08
N ARG A 4 19.57 15.62 -30.45
CA ARG A 4 18.40 15.36 -29.58
C ARG A 4 18.79 14.58 -28.34
N THR A 5 19.68 13.59 -28.47
CA THR A 5 20.21 12.80 -27.37
C THR A 5 21.04 13.67 -26.41
N ARG A 6 21.89 14.57 -26.91
CA ARG A 6 22.65 15.50 -26.06
C ARG A 6 21.75 16.43 -25.28
N ILE A 7 20.77 17.04 -25.93
CA ILE A 7 19.78 17.92 -25.27
C ILE A 7 19.01 17.16 -24.21
N ALA A 8 18.54 15.92 -24.48
CA ALA A 8 17.87 15.10 -23.50
C ALA A 8 18.74 14.84 -22.26
N TRP A 9 20.03 14.48 -22.45
CA TRP A 9 20.95 14.27 -21.33
C TRP A 9 21.22 15.54 -20.55
N THR A 10 21.32 16.71 -21.20
CA THR A 10 21.53 18.01 -20.50
C THR A 10 20.38 18.31 -19.52
N PHE A 11 19.14 17.95 -19.84
CA PHE A 11 18.00 18.12 -18.93
C PHE A 11 17.86 16.98 -17.90
N LEU A 12 18.24 15.76 -18.25
CA LEU A 12 18.11 14.59 -17.35
C LEU A 12 19.21 14.54 -16.30
N VAL A 13 20.46 14.90 -16.64
CA VAL A 13 21.62 14.79 -15.73
C VAL A 13 21.42 15.52 -14.41
N PRO A 14 20.97 16.79 -14.34
CA PRO A 14 20.74 17.46 -13.07
C PRO A 14 19.76 16.72 -12.17
N THR A 15 18.65 16.23 -12.73
CA THR A 15 17.64 15.46 -11.99
C THR A 15 18.20 14.11 -11.52
N LEU A 16 18.93 13.41 -12.37
CA LEU A 16 19.55 12.12 -12.00
C LEU A 16 20.62 12.29 -10.93
N VAL A 17 21.42 13.36 -10.97
CA VAL A 17 22.40 13.67 -9.94
C VAL A 17 21.73 13.98 -8.61
N LEU A 18 20.66 14.79 -8.60
CA LEU A 18 19.87 15.05 -7.38
C LEU A 18 19.26 13.76 -6.83
N MET A 19 18.68 12.93 -7.67
CA MET A 19 18.12 11.64 -7.25
C MET A 19 19.21 10.71 -6.67
N ALA A 20 20.39 10.66 -7.30
CA ALA A 20 21.49 9.86 -6.79
C ALA A 20 22.00 10.36 -5.43
N MET A 21 22.03 11.68 -5.21
CA MET A 21 22.44 12.25 -3.93
C MET A 21 21.37 12.05 -2.84
N VAL A 22 20.10 12.36 -3.13
CA VAL A 22 19.03 12.39 -2.12
C VAL A 22 18.50 10.99 -1.82
N ALA A 23 18.38 10.11 -2.80
CA ALA A 23 17.85 8.76 -2.64
C ALA A 23 18.97 7.70 -2.66
N GLY A 24 19.94 7.81 -3.57
CA GLY A 24 20.98 6.82 -3.76
C GLY A 24 21.96 6.75 -2.59
N TRP A 25 22.36 7.88 -2.02
CA TRP A 25 23.28 7.90 -0.86
C TRP A 25 22.67 7.27 0.40
N PRO A 26 21.45 7.64 0.87
CA PRO A 26 20.83 6.97 2.02
C PRO A 26 20.59 5.48 1.78
N LEU A 27 20.18 5.09 0.57
CA LEU A 27 19.99 3.68 0.21
C LEU A 27 21.32 2.92 0.30
N GLY A 28 22.40 3.46 -0.26
CA GLY A 28 23.74 2.87 -0.17
C GLY A 28 24.22 2.74 1.28
N ARG A 29 23.97 3.74 2.12
CA ARG A 29 24.27 3.69 3.57
C ARG A 29 23.42 2.64 4.28
N SER A 30 22.15 2.51 3.95
CA SER A 30 21.29 1.47 4.52
C SER A 30 21.80 0.06 4.15
N ILE A 31 22.19 -0.15 2.88
CA ILE A 31 22.78 -1.42 2.45
C ILE A 31 24.12 -1.67 3.18
N TRP A 32 24.95 -0.65 3.35
CA TRP A 32 26.19 -0.80 4.11
C TRP A 32 25.93 -1.18 5.56
N PHE A 33 25.06 -0.46 6.26
CA PHE A 33 24.72 -0.78 7.65
C PHE A 33 24.12 -2.17 7.80
N SER A 34 23.38 -2.65 6.80
CA SER A 34 22.81 -4.00 6.84
C SER A 34 23.85 -5.12 6.93
N LEU A 35 25.10 -4.82 6.55
CA LEU A 35 26.25 -5.74 6.62
C LEU A 35 27.12 -5.54 7.88
N THR A 36 26.64 -4.74 8.83
CA THR A 36 27.36 -4.41 10.06
C THR A 36 26.52 -4.70 11.30
N ASP A 37 27.16 -4.77 12.47
CA ASP A 37 26.51 -4.88 13.79
C ASP A 37 26.25 -3.50 14.44
N THR A 38 26.15 -2.45 13.63
CA THR A 38 26.02 -1.06 14.07
C THR A 38 24.79 -0.84 14.94
N SER A 39 25.00 -0.21 16.12
CA SER A 39 23.93 0.33 16.96
C SER A 39 23.71 1.82 16.68
N ILE A 40 22.47 2.30 16.90
CA ILE A 40 22.14 3.73 16.81
C ILE A 40 22.90 4.56 17.86
N ASN A 41 23.26 3.94 19.00
CA ASN A 41 23.97 4.61 20.10
C ASN A 41 25.46 4.83 19.81
N ASP A 42 26.05 4.00 18.93
CA ASP A 42 27.45 4.14 18.51
C ASP A 42 27.59 3.70 17.04
N ILE A 43 27.38 4.64 16.16
CA ILE A 43 27.44 4.41 14.70
C ILE A 43 28.88 4.17 14.23
N SER A 44 29.89 4.65 14.99
CA SER A 44 31.30 4.55 14.62
C SER A 44 31.95 3.22 15.01
N ALA A 45 31.42 2.52 16.01
CA ALA A 45 31.93 1.26 16.50
C ALA A 45 31.46 0.02 15.70
N GLY A 46 30.56 0.19 14.75
CA GLY A 46 30.00 -0.92 13.96
C GLY A 46 31.07 -1.70 13.18
N LYS A 47 31.11 -3.01 13.38
CA LYS A 47 32.01 -3.92 12.68
C LYS A 47 31.30 -4.55 11.49
N PHE A 48 32.07 -4.82 10.44
CA PHE A 48 31.55 -5.54 9.28
C PHE A 48 31.34 -7.02 9.64
N ILE A 49 30.13 -7.50 9.52
CA ILE A 49 29.71 -8.89 9.82
C ILE A 49 29.14 -9.63 8.60
N GLY A 50 29.24 -9.02 7.41
CA GLY A 50 28.72 -9.59 6.17
C GLY A 50 27.21 -9.85 6.22
N LEU A 51 26.79 -11.04 5.87
CA LEU A 51 25.37 -11.43 5.80
C LEU A 51 24.79 -11.96 7.13
N ALA A 52 25.46 -11.78 8.25
CA ALA A 52 25.00 -12.32 9.53
C ALA A 52 23.64 -11.78 9.97
N ASN A 53 23.32 -10.51 9.67
CA ASN A 53 21.98 -9.94 9.92
C ASN A 53 20.86 -10.63 9.12
N TYR A 54 21.19 -11.30 8.02
CA TYR A 54 20.22 -12.00 7.17
C TYR A 54 20.13 -13.50 7.55
N PHE A 55 21.28 -14.18 7.65
CA PHE A 55 21.38 -15.63 7.73
C PHE A 55 22.21 -16.14 8.92
N GLY A 56 22.68 -15.25 9.82
CA GLY A 56 23.39 -15.63 11.03
C GLY A 56 22.44 -16.24 12.09
N GLU A 57 23.02 -16.60 13.24
CA GLU A 57 22.29 -17.21 14.36
C GLU A 57 21.07 -16.41 14.83
N PHE A 58 21.14 -15.08 14.72
CA PHE A 58 20.01 -14.17 15.02
C PHE A 58 19.55 -13.43 13.76
N GLY A 59 19.77 -14.00 12.59
CA GLY A 59 19.43 -13.37 11.31
C GLY A 59 17.94 -13.36 11.01
N LEU A 60 17.52 -12.49 10.11
CA LEU A 60 16.12 -12.33 9.69
C LEU A 60 15.47 -13.61 9.16
N PHE A 61 16.24 -14.46 8.44
CA PHE A 61 15.74 -15.61 7.71
C PHE A 61 16.14 -16.97 8.28
N ALA A 62 17.13 -17.02 9.15
CA ALA A 62 17.74 -18.26 9.62
C ALA A 62 18.06 -18.25 11.13
N ASN A 63 17.11 -17.79 11.95
CA ASN A 63 17.29 -17.79 13.40
C ASN A 63 16.86 -19.16 13.98
N PRO A 64 17.77 -19.91 14.66
CA PRO A 64 17.45 -21.18 15.29
C PRO A 64 16.41 -21.08 16.42
N ASN A 65 16.21 -19.87 16.98
CA ASN A 65 15.16 -19.61 17.97
C ASN A 65 13.74 -19.62 17.36
N TYR A 66 13.61 -19.75 16.05
CA TYR A 66 12.32 -19.94 15.39
C TYR A 66 11.82 -21.39 15.57
N THR A 67 11.70 -21.81 16.83
CA THR A 67 11.24 -23.17 17.21
C THR A 67 9.89 -23.53 16.60
N GLU A 68 9.06 -22.52 16.31
CA GLU A 68 7.76 -22.65 15.67
C GLU A 68 7.77 -22.31 14.17
N GLY A 69 8.96 -22.10 13.59
CA GLY A 69 9.18 -21.82 12.17
C GLY A 69 9.20 -20.32 11.82
N PHE A 70 9.79 -20.01 10.66
CA PHE A 70 9.99 -18.65 10.16
C PHE A 70 8.70 -17.79 10.17
N TRP A 71 7.56 -18.38 9.76
CA TRP A 71 6.29 -17.64 9.65
C TRP A 71 5.67 -17.22 10.97
N LYS A 72 6.19 -17.69 12.11
CA LYS A 72 5.82 -17.27 13.46
C LYS A 72 6.82 -16.29 14.08
N SER A 73 7.95 -16.04 13.41
CA SER A 73 8.86 -14.97 13.80
C SER A 73 8.22 -13.60 13.54
N ASP A 74 8.66 -12.57 14.27
CA ASP A 74 8.16 -11.21 14.08
C ASP A 74 8.36 -10.70 12.65
N TRP A 75 9.49 -11.04 12.01
CA TRP A 75 9.74 -10.70 10.61
C TRP A 75 8.80 -11.45 9.67
N GLY A 76 8.65 -12.76 9.83
CA GLY A 76 7.72 -13.57 9.05
C GLY A 76 6.27 -13.12 9.21
N LEU A 77 5.84 -12.81 10.44
CA LEU A 77 4.52 -12.23 10.74
C LEU A 77 4.34 -10.89 10.04
N SER A 78 5.36 -10.01 10.07
CA SER A 78 5.30 -8.70 9.43
C SER A 78 5.14 -8.81 7.91
N ILE A 79 5.83 -9.75 7.26
CA ILE A 79 5.66 -10.06 5.84
C ILE A 79 4.22 -10.52 5.58
N ARG A 80 3.75 -11.51 6.33
CA ARG A 80 2.39 -12.06 6.16
C ARG A 80 1.32 -10.99 6.33
N ASN A 81 1.40 -10.21 7.40
CA ASN A 81 0.44 -9.14 7.69
C ASN A 81 0.43 -8.07 6.59
N THR A 82 1.62 -7.66 6.11
CA THR A 82 1.73 -6.67 5.04
C THR A 82 1.11 -7.17 3.74
N PHE A 83 1.37 -8.43 3.36
CA PHE A 83 0.76 -9.00 2.14
C PHE A 83 -0.75 -9.21 2.29
N GLN A 84 -1.23 -9.74 3.43
CA GLN A 84 -2.66 -9.88 3.69
C GLN A 84 -3.36 -8.52 3.63
N PHE A 85 -2.84 -7.54 4.33
CA PHE A 85 -3.33 -6.17 4.29
C PHE A 85 -3.37 -5.64 2.84
N SER A 86 -2.23 -5.66 2.15
CA SER A 86 -2.10 -5.05 0.82
C SER A 86 -3.02 -5.69 -0.22
N ILE A 87 -3.09 -7.02 -0.25
CA ILE A 87 -3.92 -7.73 -1.23
C ILE A 87 -5.39 -7.43 -0.98
N VAL A 88 -5.84 -7.54 0.27
CA VAL A 88 -7.26 -7.36 0.59
C VAL A 88 -7.67 -5.90 0.44
N SER A 89 -6.88 -4.93 0.94
CA SER A 89 -7.17 -3.50 0.77
C SER A 89 -7.26 -3.13 -0.71
N VAL A 90 -6.27 -3.49 -1.53
CA VAL A 90 -6.26 -3.13 -2.95
C VAL A 90 -7.43 -3.74 -3.72
N VAL A 91 -7.80 -4.98 -3.42
CA VAL A 91 -8.98 -5.61 -4.03
C VAL A 91 -10.26 -4.88 -3.65
N LEU A 92 -10.49 -4.62 -2.36
CA LEU A 92 -11.67 -3.93 -1.87
C LEU A 92 -11.76 -2.50 -2.40
N GLU A 93 -10.65 -1.76 -2.40
CA GLU A 93 -10.56 -0.40 -2.94
C GLU A 93 -10.81 -0.36 -4.44
N THR A 94 -10.32 -1.36 -5.17
CA THR A 94 -10.58 -1.46 -6.61
C THR A 94 -12.05 -1.67 -6.89
N LEU A 95 -12.70 -2.58 -6.16
CA LEU A 95 -14.12 -2.86 -6.30
C LEU A 95 -14.99 -1.66 -5.90
N ALA A 96 -14.73 -1.09 -4.72
CA ALA A 96 -15.44 0.10 -4.23
C ALA A 96 -15.17 1.32 -5.12
N GLY A 97 -13.90 1.54 -5.49
CA GLY A 97 -13.47 2.62 -6.37
C GLY A 97 -14.11 2.54 -7.76
N LEU A 98 -14.23 1.33 -8.32
CA LEU A 98 -14.93 1.11 -9.57
C LEU A 98 -16.41 1.47 -9.47
N GLY A 99 -17.09 1.06 -8.41
CA GLY A 99 -18.48 1.43 -8.14
C GLY A 99 -18.66 2.94 -8.05
N VAL A 100 -17.83 3.61 -7.25
CA VAL A 100 -17.85 5.07 -7.09
C VAL A 100 -17.53 5.78 -8.41
N ALA A 101 -16.52 5.32 -9.15
CA ALA A 101 -16.13 5.90 -10.45
C ALA A 101 -17.25 5.80 -11.48
N MET A 102 -17.93 4.65 -11.55
CA MET A 102 -19.09 4.46 -12.44
C MET A 102 -20.25 5.41 -12.11
N LEU A 103 -20.53 5.63 -10.82
CA LEU A 103 -21.54 6.61 -10.39
C LEU A 103 -21.14 8.03 -10.76
N LEU A 104 -19.89 8.43 -10.48
CA LEU A 104 -19.37 9.77 -10.77
C LEU A 104 -19.14 10.02 -12.28
N ASN A 105 -19.13 8.98 -13.09
CA ASN A 105 -19.05 9.10 -14.56
C ASN A 105 -20.39 9.44 -15.22
N GLN A 106 -21.49 9.25 -14.51
CA GLN A 106 -22.83 9.60 -15.02
C GLN A 106 -23.06 11.11 -15.02
N ASP A 107 -23.95 11.58 -15.88
CA ASP A 107 -24.38 12.97 -15.92
C ASP A 107 -25.56 13.19 -14.97
N PHE A 108 -25.30 13.89 -13.86
CA PHE A 108 -26.31 14.29 -12.88
C PHE A 108 -26.02 15.67 -12.29
N LYS A 109 -27.07 16.33 -11.78
CA LYS A 109 -26.96 17.65 -11.13
C LYS A 109 -26.13 17.52 -9.84
N GLY A 110 -25.11 18.37 -9.68
CA GLY A 110 -24.22 18.34 -8.49
C GLY A 110 -23.03 17.39 -8.60
N ARG A 111 -22.74 16.80 -9.77
CA ARG A 111 -21.60 15.89 -9.99
C ARG A 111 -20.27 16.47 -9.51
N THR A 112 -20.01 17.75 -9.73
CA THR A 112 -18.79 18.42 -9.29
C THR A 112 -18.65 18.40 -7.77
N LEU A 113 -19.74 18.71 -7.07
CA LEU A 113 -19.76 18.66 -5.60
C LEU A 113 -19.61 17.24 -5.08
N ALA A 114 -20.28 16.25 -5.69
CA ALA A 114 -20.13 14.85 -5.34
C ALA A 114 -18.68 14.35 -5.52
N ARG A 115 -18.00 14.74 -6.61
CA ARG A 115 -16.58 14.43 -6.83
C ARG A 115 -15.68 15.04 -5.75
N ALA A 116 -15.94 16.28 -5.35
CA ALA A 116 -15.20 16.93 -4.27
C ALA A 116 -15.45 16.26 -2.91
N ALA A 117 -16.71 15.93 -2.59
CA ALA A 117 -17.09 15.29 -1.33
C ALA A 117 -16.48 13.89 -1.18
N VAL A 118 -16.46 13.09 -2.25
CA VAL A 118 -15.84 11.75 -2.24
C VAL A 118 -14.34 11.83 -1.91
N LEU A 119 -13.66 12.94 -2.23
CA LEU A 119 -12.22 13.09 -1.96
C LEU A 119 -11.88 13.44 -0.52
N ILE A 120 -12.84 13.85 0.31
CA ILE A 120 -12.60 14.28 1.69
C ILE A 120 -11.82 13.24 2.50
N PRO A 121 -12.18 11.94 2.54
CA PRO A 121 -11.44 10.95 3.31
C PRO A 121 -9.96 10.85 2.92
N TRP A 122 -9.68 10.91 1.64
CA TRP A 122 -8.30 10.84 1.13
C TRP A 122 -7.47 12.08 1.47
N ALA A 123 -8.10 13.26 1.47
CA ALA A 123 -7.45 14.53 1.76
C ALA A 123 -7.04 14.69 3.24
N ILE A 124 -7.68 13.94 4.15
CA ILE A 124 -7.35 13.99 5.59
C ILE A 124 -5.98 13.32 5.83
N PRO A 125 -5.05 13.95 6.59
CA PRO A 125 -3.78 13.31 6.95
C PRO A 125 -3.99 11.96 7.64
N THR A 126 -3.15 10.97 7.32
CA THR A 126 -3.33 9.58 7.79
C THR A 126 -3.36 9.48 9.32
N ILE A 127 -2.50 10.23 10.02
CA ILE A 127 -2.46 10.26 11.49
C ILE A 127 -3.79 10.75 12.06
N VAL A 128 -4.38 11.79 11.46
CA VAL A 128 -5.68 12.35 11.90
C VAL A 128 -6.80 11.33 11.68
N SER A 129 -6.86 10.72 10.50
CA SER A 129 -7.81 9.65 10.19
C SER A 129 -7.68 8.49 11.17
N ALA A 130 -6.44 8.04 11.44
CA ALA A 130 -6.19 6.95 12.38
C ALA A 130 -6.64 7.27 13.81
N LYS A 131 -6.39 8.49 14.29
CA LYS A 131 -6.85 8.93 15.62
C LYS A 131 -8.37 9.04 15.69
N MET A 132 -9.01 9.59 14.67
CA MET A 132 -10.48 9.70 14.57
C MET A 132 -11.12 8.30 14.61
N TRP A 133 -10.66 7.37 13.78
CA TRP A 133 -11.15 6.00 13.78
C TRP A 133 -10.82 5.25 15.06
N GLY A 134 -9.61 5.44 15.64
CA GLY A 134 -9.25 4.86 16.93
C GLY A 134 -10.18 5.29 18.07
N TRP A 135 -10.63 6.55 18.05
CA TRP A 135 -11.63 7.03 19.00
C TRP A 135 -13.01 6.39 18.76
N MET A 136 -13.46 6.33 17.49
CA MET A 136 -14.75 5.74 17.13
C MET A 136 -14.82 4.24 17.42
N LEU A 137 -13.70 3.53 17.29
CA LEU A 137 -13.55 2.09 17.47
C LEU A 137 -13.10 1.69 18.89
N HIS A 138 -13.03 2.67 19.82
CA HIS A 138 -12.56 2.38 21.17
C HIS A 138 -13.46 1.36 21.87
N ASP A 139 -12.86 0.41 22.58
CA ASP A 139 -13.56 -0.71 23.21
C ASP A 139 -14.57 -0.27 24.27
N GLN A 140 -14.25 0.75 25.10
CA GLN A 140 -15.09 1.18 26.20
C GLN A 140 -16.13 2.25 25.82
N TYR A 141 -15.73 3.30 25.09
CA TYR A 141 -16.56 4.47 24.80
C TYR A 141 -16.77 4.74 23.31
N GLY A 142 -16.29 3.85 22.44
CA GLY A 142 -16.37 4.04 21.00
C GLY A 142 -17.80 3.97 20.47
N LEU A 143 -18.13 4.90 19.58
CA LEU A 143 -19.44 5.02 18.96
C LEU A 143 -19.86 3.74 18.22
N ILE A 144 -18.92 3.09 17.54
CA ILE A 144 -19.21 1.89 16.73
C ILE A 144 -19.73 0.76 17.62
N ASN A 145 -19.10 0.50 18.77
CA ASN A 145 -19.57 -0.51 19.71
C ASN A 145 -20.97 -0.19 20.22
N GLN A 146 -21.24 1.08 20.55
CA GLN A 146 -22.55 1.47 21.05
C GLN A 146 -23.65 1.25 19.99
N VAL A 147 -23.44 1.70 18.76
CA VAL A 147 -24.40 1.52 17.66
C VAL A 147 -24.68 0.04 17.38
N LEU A 148 -23.61 -0.80 17.36
CA LEU A 148 -23.77 -2.23 17.08
C LEU A 148 -24.49 -2.98 18.22
N LEU A 149 -24.30 -2.57 19.48
CA LEU A 149 -25.03 -3.08 20.65
C LEU A 149 -26.51 -2.67 20.59
N ASP A 150 -26.79 -1.40 20.31
CA ASP A 150 -28.15 -0.87 20.22
C ASP A 150 -28.96 -1.53 19.10
N TRP A 151 -28.30 -1.91 18.01
CA TRP A 151 -28.92 -2.67 16.91
C TRP A 151 -28.97 -4.18 17.14
N GLY A 152 -28.43 -4.67 18.26
CA GLY A 152 -28.39 -6.10 18.60
C GLY A 152 -27.48 -6.94 17.68
N LEU A 153 -26.55 -6.30 16.98
CA LEU A 153 -25.60 -6.97 16.06
C LEU A 153 -24.42 -7.62 16.79
N ILE A 154 -24.10 -7.14 17.99
CA ILE A 154 -23.08 -7.72 18.88
C ILE A 154 -23.66 -7.91 20.27
N ALA A 155 -23.21 -8.93 21.00
CA ALA A 155 -23.66 -9.20 22.36
C ALA A 155 -22.81 -8.48 23.43
N HIS A 156 -21.59 -8.11 23.09
CA HIS A 156 -20.63 -7.41 23.98
C HIS A 156 -19.71 -6.52 23.16
N LYS A 157 -19.10 -5.56 23.85
CA LYS A 157 -18.14 -4.64 23.20
C LYS A 157 -16.92 -5.39 22.69
N ILE A 158 -16.46 -5.03 21.50
CA ILE A 158 -15.31 -5.63 20.81
C ILE A 158 -14.13 -4.67 20.88
N ALA A 159 -12.94 -5.20 21.21
CA ALA A 159 -11.70 -4.45 21.19
C ALA A 159 -11.11 -4.45 19.73
N TRP A 160 -11.73 -3.71 18.82
CA TRP A 160 -11.46 -3.71 17.39
C TRP A 160 -10.00 -3.56 17.00
N THR A 161 -9.24 -2.78 17.77
CA THR A 161 -7.83 -2.44 17.47
C THR A 161 -6.84 -3.28 18.28
N ALA A 162 -7.30 -4.00 19.30
CA ALA A 162 -6.44 -4.78 20.21
C ALA A 162 -6.63 -6.30 20.07
N ASP A 163 -7.84 -6.76 19.74
CA ASP A 163 -8.11 -8.19 19.56
C ASP A 163 -7.41 -8.71 18.29
N PRO A 164 -6.57 -9.76 18.40
CA PRO A 164 -5.87 -10.36 17.28
C PRO A 164 -6.75 -10.77 16.11
N SER A 165 -8.00 -11.16 16.40
CA SER A 165 -8.95 -11.62 15.37
C SER A 165 -9.50 -10.49 14.50
N TYR A 166 -9.55 -9.27 15.05
CA TYR A 166 -10.17 -8.11 14.38
C TYR A 166 -9.18 -7.03 13.98
N ALA A 167 -8.07 -6.87 14.70
CA ALA A 167 -7.18 -5.72 14.57
C ALA A 167 -6.68 -5.48 13.13
N LEU A 168 -6.20 -6.50 12.44
CA LEU A 168 -5.72 -6.35 11.06
C LEU A 168 -6.86 -5.98 10.10
N TRP A 169 -8.04 -6.58 10.26
CA TRP A 169 -9.22 -6.30 9.42
C TRP A 169 -9.80 -4.91 9.68
N THR A 170 -9.68 -4.44 10.90
CA THR A 170 -10.02 -3.07 11.27
C THR A 170 -9.12 -2.06 10.56
N VAL A 171 -7.81 -2.33 10.52
CA VAL A 171 -6.86 -1.50 9.74
C VAL A 171 -7.22 -1.51 8.26
N VAL A 172 -7.52 -2.69 7.68
CA VAL A 172 -7.99 -2.82 6.29
C VAL A 172 -9.24 -1.98 6.04
N ALA A 173 -10.24 -2.06 6.92
CA ALA A 173 -11.50 -1.31 6.75
C ALA A 173 -11.28 0.22 6.76
N VAL A 174 -10.45 0.70 7.67
CA VAL A 174 -10.10 2.13 7.77
C VAL A 174 -9.31 2.60 6.54
N ASP A 175 -8.38 1.78 6.07
CA ASP A 175 -7.57 2.07 4.88
C ASP A 175 -8.45 2.12 3.62
N VAL A 176 -9.30 1.14 3.43
CA VAL A 176 -10.26 1.09 2.31
C VAL A 176 -11.15 2.34 2.29
N TRP A 177 -11.70 2.74 3.45
CA TRP A 177 -12.47 3.98 3.54
C TRP A 177 -11.66 5.20 3.12
N LYS A 178 -10.40 5.28 3.56
CA LYS A 178 -9.53 6.42 3.32
C LYS A 178 -9.05 6.52 1.86
N THR A 179 -8.73 5.40 1.23
CA THR A 179 -7.99 5.34 -0.04
C THR A 179 -8.85 4.98 -1.26
N THR A 180 -10.05 4.45 -1.06
CA THR A 180 -11.04 4.23 -2.14
C THR A 180 -11.26 5.48 -3.01
N PRO A 181 -11.36 6.72 -2.48
CA PRO A 181 -11.50 7.91 -3.31
C PRO A 181 -10.38 8.11 -4.34
N PHE A 182 -9.14 7.85 -3.95
CA PHE A 182 -8.00 7.93 -4.87
C PHE A 182 -8.11 6.91 -6.00
N MET A 183 -8.46 5.66 -5.66
CA MET A 183 -8.72 4.60 -6.62
C MET A 183 -9.86 4.94 -7.56
N ALA A 184 -10.96 5.50 -7.01
CA ALA A 184 -12.11 5.96 -7.79
C ALA A 184 -11.74 7.04 -8.81
N LEU A 185 -10.87 7.99 -8.46
CA LEU A 185 -10.40 9.03 -9.39
C LEU A 185 -9.54 8.46 -10.53
N LEU A 186 -8.63 7.53 -10.24
CA LEU A 186 -7.82 6.90 -11.28
C LEU A 186 -8.71 6.12 -12.27
N ILE A 187 -9.68 5.36 -11.74
CA ILE A 187 -10.63 4.62 -12.56
C ILE A 187 -11.55 5.57 -13.33
N LEU A 188 -12.02 6.65 -12.71
CA LEU A 188 -12.85 7.66 -13.37
C LEU A 188 -12.11 8.32 -14.54
N ALA A 189 -10.83 8.66 -14.36
CA ALA A 189 -10.01 9.19 -15.44
C ALA A 189 -9.93 8.19 -16.61
N ALA A 190 -9.75 6.91 -16.33
CA ALA A 190 -9.75 5.86 -17.35
C ALA A 190 -11.12 5.73 -18.06
N LEU A 191 -12.23 5.80 -17.31
CA LEU A 191 -13.58 5.75 -17.91
C LEU A 191 -13.86 6.95 -18.84
N GLN A 192 -13.30 8.12 -18.53
CA GLN A 192 -13.50 9.34 -19.34
C GLN A 192 -12.74 9.33 -20.65
N THR A 193 -11.75 8.45 -20.83
CA THR A 193 -11.03 8.29 -22.11
C THR A 193 -11.75 7.37 -23.09
N LEU A 194 -12.81 6.68 -22.66
CA LEU A 194 -13.52 5.73 -23.52
C LEU A 194 -14.36 6.44 -24.58
N PRO A 195 -14.37 5.93 -25.84
CA PRO A 195 -15.20 6.46 -26.92
C PRO A 195 -16.70 6.34 -26.59
N LYS A 196 -17.43 7.44 -26.70
CA LYS A 196 -18.88 7.45 -26.44
C LYS A 196 -19.66 6.61 -27.44
N ASP A 197 -19.18 6.53 -28.66
CA ASP A 197 -19.79 5.81 -29.76
C ASP A 197 -20.04 4.33 -29.44
N CYS A 198 -19.11 3.69 -28.70
CA CYS A 198 -19.26 2.31 -28.25
C CYS A 198 -20.47 2.12 -27.33
N TYR A 199 -20.73 3.12 -26.47
CA TYR A 199 -21.86 3.09 -25.53
C TYR A 199 -23.18 3.41 -26.22
N GLU A 200 -23.17 4.32 -27.20
CA GLU A 200 -24.35 4.68 -28.00
C GLU A 200 -24.80 3.52 -28.88
N ALA A 201 -23.85 2.88 -29.57
CA ALA A 201 -24.13 1.68 -30.36
C ALA A 201 -24.74 0.56 -29.51
N ALA A 202 -24.14 0.28 -28.34
CA ALA A 202 -24.66 -0.74 -27.45
C ALA A 202 -26.07 -0.42 -26.89
N ARG A 203 -26.40 0.87 -26.71
CA ARG A 203 -27.76 1.29 -26.32
C ARG A 203 -28.77 1.08 -27.44
N VAL A 204 -28.39 1.38 -28.69
CA VAL A 204 -29.24 1.13 -29.87
C VAL A 204 -29.50 -0.38 -30.02
N ASP A 205 -28.52 -1.21 -29.77
CA ASP A 205 -28.62 -2.68 -29.81
C ASP A 205 -29.38 -3.26 -28.60
N GLY A 206 -29.84 -2.44 -27.65
CA GLY A 206 -30.58 -2.90 -26.46
C GLY A 206 -29.76 -3.74 -25.50
N VAL A 207 -28.43 -3.59 -25.49
CA VAL A 207 -27.54 -4.37 -24.63
C VAL A 207 -27.75 -4.01 -23.15
N HIS A 208 -28.04 -5.03 -22.30
CA HIS A 208 -28.23 -4.83 -20.86
C HIS A 208 -26.96 -4.21 -20.20
N PRO A 209 -27.09 -3.23 -19.27
CA PRO A 209 -25.97 -2.51 -18.66
C PRO A 209 -24.88 -3.40 -18.04
N LEU A 210 -25.24 -4.51 -17.38
CA LEU A 210 -24.28 -5.47 -16.84
C LEU A 210 -23.45 -6.16 -17.93
N ARG A 211 -24.10 -6.51 -19.05
CA ARG A 211 -23.39 -7.11 -20.21
C ARG A 211 -22.47 -6.09 -20.86
N LEU A 212 -22.90 -4.84 -20.97
CA LEU A 212 -22.09 -3.73 -21.47
C LEU A 212 -20.86 -3.52 -20.58
N PHE A 213 -21.03 -3.54 -19.26
CA PHE A 213 -19.92 -3.43 -18.32
C PHE A 213 -18.87 -4.53 -18.53
N TRP A 214 -19.29 -5.81 -18.50
CA TRP A 214 -18.35 -6.93 -18.59
C TRP A 214 -17.71 -7.11 -19.97
N LYS A 215 -18.46 -6.81 -21.05
CA LYS A 215 -17.98 -7.06 -22.44
C LYS A 215 -17.32 -5.85 -23.10
N VAL A 216 -17.60 -4.64 -22.64
CA VAL A 216 -17.07 -3.41 -23.25
C VAL A 216 -16.26 -2.59 -22.25
N THR A 217 -16.91 -2.12 -21.15
CA THR A 217 -16.26 -1.19 -20.22
C THR A 217 -15.02 -1.79 -19.57
N LEU A 218 -15.15 -2.93 -18.90
CA LEU A 218 -14.07 -3.55 -18.16
C LEU A 218 -12.88 -3.96 -19.05
N PRO A 219 -13.07 -4.58 -20.24
CA PRO A 219 -11.96 -4.85 -21.14
C PRO A 219 -11.22 -3.60 -21.61
N LEU A 220 -11.93 -2.51 -21.90
CA LEU A 220 -11.33 -1.25 -22.38
C LEU A 220 -10.55 -0.51 -21.28
N ILE A 221 -11.01 -0.53 -20.02
CA ILE A 221 -10.28 0.09 -18.92
C ILE A 221 -9.27 -0.85 -18.26
N LYS A 222 -9.16 -2.11 -18.68
CA LYS A 222 -8.32 -3.12 -18.03
C LYS A 222 -6.86 -2.64 -17.85
N GLN A 223 -6.28 -2.04 -18.86
CA GLN A 223 -4.89 -1.60 -18.81
C GLN A 223 -4.68 -0.42 -17.83
N PRO A 224 -5.43 0.69 -17.89
CA PRO A 224 -5.36 1.74 -16.87
C PRO A 224 -5.70 1.24 -15.45
N LEU A 225 -6.68 0.32 -15.33
CA LEU A 225 -7.04 -0.27 -14.04
C LEU A 225 -5.87 -1.05 -13.43
N MET A 226 -5.17 -1.86 -14.23
CA MET A 226 -3.99 -2.59 -13.79
C MET A 226 -2.87 -1.63 -13.34
N VAL A 227 -2.65 -0.52 -14.06
CA VAL A 227 -1.69 0.51 -13.66
C VAL A 227 -2.07 1.12 -12.30
N ALA A 228 -3.34 1.49 -12.11
CA ALA A 228 -3.84 2.00 -10.83
C ALA A 228 -3.63 0.99 -9.68
N MET A 229 -3.91 -0.29 -9.92
CA MET A 229 -3.68 -1.37 -8.94
C MET A 229 -2.19 -1.54 -8.60
N VAL A 230 -1.27 -1.42 -9.58
CA VAL A 230 0.18 -1.45 -9.32
C VAL A 230 0.58 -0.32 -8.38
N PHE A 231 0.18 0.92 -8.69
CA PHE A 231 0.49 2.07 -7.85
C PHE A 231 -0.01 1.88 -6.42
N ARG A 232 -1.26 1.44 -6.29
CA ARG A 232 -1.85 1.22 -4.95
C ARG A 232 -1.20 0.06 -4.20
N MET A 233 -0.84 -1.03 -4.89
CA MET A 233 -0.12 -2.15 -4.29
C MET A 233 1.24 -1.73 -3.75
N LEU A 234 2.01 -0.94 -4.51
CA LEU A 234 3.30 -0.41 -4.07
C LEU A 234 3.19 0.51 -2.85
N ASP A 235 2.10 1.28 -2.77
CA ASP A 235 1.80 2.11 -1.62
C ASP A 235 1.40 1.26 -0.40
N ALA A 236 0.50 0.30 -0.57
CA ALA A 236 0.03 -0.59 0.47
C ALA A 236 1.14 -1.47 1.08
N LEU A 237 2.10 -1.95 0.27
CA LEU A 237 3.24 -2.74 0.76
C LEU A 237 4.18 -1.95 1.68
N ARG A 238 4.10 -0.61 1.67
CA ARG A 238 4.89 0.27 2.54
C ARG A 238 4.08 0.84 3.70
N ILE A 239 2.90 0.26 3.98
CA ILE A 239 2.03 0.74 5.05
C ILE A 239 2.78 0.82 6.40
N PHE A 240 2.67 1.96 7.06
CA PHE A 240 3.26 2.20 8.37
C PHE A 240 2.35 3.03 9.27
N ASP A 241 2.08 4.28 8.90
CA ASP A 241 1.43 5.29 9.75
C ASP A 241 0.10 4.83 10.34
N LEU A 242 -0.76 4.22 9.51
CA LEU A 242 -2.09 3.79 9.92
C LEU A 242 -2.00 2.68 10.97
N ILE A 243 -1.17 1.64 10.73
CA ILE A 243 -0.97 0.52 11.66
C ILE A 243 -0.36 1.03 12.95
N TYR A 244 0.69 1.86 12.85
CA TYR A 244 1.40 2.38 14.00
C TYR A 244 0.50 3.20 14.93
N VAL A 245 -0.34 4.07 14.37
CA VAL A 245 -1.21 4.95 15.15
C VAL A 245 -2.47 4.26 15.66
N LEU A 246 -3.06 3.34 14.86
CA LEU A 246 -4.34 2.70 15.19
C LEU A 246 -4.18 1.51 16.12
N THR A 247 -3.14 0.68 15.94
CA THR A 247 -2.94 -0.57 16.69
C THR A 247 -1.63 -0.59 17.49
N SER A 248 -0.93 0.54 17.60
CA SER A 248 0.36 0.66 18.28
C SER A 248 1.41 -0.33 17.82
N ASN A 249 1.34 -0.74 16.53
CA ASN A 249 2.30 -1.65 15.89
C ASN A 249 2.50 -2.96 16.68
N ASN A 250 1.43 -3.49 17.27
CA ASN A 250 1.51 -4.73 18.04
C ASN A 250 1.88 -5.94 17.15
N SER A 251 2.34 -7.04 17.75
CA SER A 251 2.83 -8.22 17.01
C SER A 251 1.79 -8.82 16.06
N THR A 252 0.49 -8.67 16.33
CA THR A 252 -0.58 -9.23 15.51
C THR A 252 -0.86 -8.43 14.24
N THR A 253 -0.49 -7.14 14.21
CA THR A 253 -0.73 -6.23 13.08
C THR A 253 0.55 -5.64 12.49
N ILE A 254 1.71 -5.90 13.11
CA ILE A 254 2.99 -5.34 12.67
C ILE A 254 3.20 -5.52 11.16
N SER A 255 3.52 -4.41 10.48
CA SER A 255 3.93 -4.44 9.08
C SER A 255 5.44 -4.55 8.94
N MET A 256 5.93 -4.85 7.71
CA MET A 256 7.37 -4.83 7.43
C MET A 256 8.00 -3.47 7.76
N SER A 257 7.34 -2.36 7.40
CA SER A 257 7.81 -1.00 7.73
C SER A 257 7.80 -0.74 9.25
N GLY A 258 6.77 -1.25 9.94
CA GLY A 258 6.67 -1.19 11.40
C GLY A 258 7.77 -1.98 12.11
N PHE A 259 8.11 -3.15 11.59
CA PHE A 259 9.23 -3.95 12.08
C PHE A 259 10.58 -3.23 11.92
N VAL A 260 10.84 -2.68 10.72
CA VAL A 260 12.06 -1.89 10.46
C VAL A 260 12.22 -0.75 11.47
N ARG A 261 11.14 0.02 11.70
CA ARG A 261 11.17 1.12 12.66
C ARG A 261 11.42 0.63 14.08
N ARG A 262 10.76 -0.45 14.51
CA ARG A 262 10.95 -1.04 15.84
C ARG A 262 12.40 -1.42 16.05
N GLU A 263 13.03 -2.12 15.10
CA GLU A 263 14.41 -2.55 15.23
C GLU A 263 15.41 -1.37 15.21
N MET A 264 15.21 -0.42 14.29
CA MET A 264 16.13 0.72 14.18
C MET A 264 16.02 1.72 15.33
N VAL A 265 14.77 2.05 15.73
CA VAL A 265 14.51 3.20 16.62
C VAL A 265 14.24 2.76 18.05
N GLU A 266 13.41 1.73 18.26
CA GLU A 266 13.03 1.28 19.60
C GLU A 266 14.07 0.35 20.20
N ASN A 267 14.59 -0.60 19.42
CA ASN A 267 15.62 -1.53 19.86
C ASN A 267 17.06 -1.00 19.65
N GLY A 268 17.23 0.09 18.90
CA GLY A 268 18.52 0.69 18.64
C GLY A 268 19.45 -0.13 17.71
N ASN A 269 18.95 -1.21 17.09
CA ASN A 269 19.71 -2.12 16.24
C ASN A 269 19.75 -1.62 14.80
N LEU A 270 20.61 -0.63 14.53
CA LEU A 270 20.67 0.00 13.21
C LEU A 270 21.09 -0.98 12.11
N GLY A 271 22.05 -1.86 12.36
CA GLY A 271 22.50 -2.87 11.39
C GLY A 271 21.39 -3.86 11.03
N TYR A 272 20.76 -4.46 12.04
CA TYR A 272 19.66 -5.42 11.85
C TYR A 272 18.42 -4.78 11.21
N GLY A 273 18.01 -3.60 11.68
CA GLY A 273 16.91 -2.85 11.08
C GLY A 273 17.21 -2.43 9.65
N SER A 274 18.47 -2.12 9.30
CA SER A 274 18.90 -1.85 7.92
C SER A 274 18.83 -3.09 7.04
N ALA A 275 19.13 -4.28 7.57
CA ALA A 275 18.94 -5.54 6.86
C ALA A 275 17.45 -5.80 6.58
N ALA A 276 16.57 -5.55 7.56
CA ALA A 276 15.13 -5.63 7.37
C ALA A 276 14.62 -4.61 6.32
N SER A 277 15.12 -3.36 6.34
CA SER A 277 14.78 -2.32 5.35
C SER A 277 15.22 -2.68 3.94
N THR A 278 16.44 -3.23 3.79
CA THR A 278 16.95 -3.70 2.50
C THR A 278 16.13 -4.87 1.98
N SER A 279 15.78 -5.83 2.86
CA SER A 279 14.90 -6.97 2.53
C SER A 279 13.51 -6.50 2.12
N LEU A 280 12.91 -5.56 2.84
CA LEU A 280 11.62 -4.94 2.49
C LEU A 280 11.67 -4.30 1.10
N THR A 281 12.72 -3.52 0.81
CA THR A 281 12.90 -2.89 -0.51
C THR A 281 12.98 -3.92 -1.63
N LEU A 282 13.72 -5.01 -1.41
CA LEU A 282 13.84 -6.10 -2.36
C LEU A 282 12.49 -6.84 -2.56
N ILE A 283 11.77 -7.12 -1.48
CA ILE A 283 10.44 -7.75 -1.53
C ILE A 283 9.45 -6.88 -2.33
N ILE A 284 9.41 -5.58 -2.08
CA ILE A 284 8.56 -4.65 -2.84
C ILE A 284 8.94 -4.64 -4.32
N PHE A 285 10.23 -4.54 -4.61
CA PHE A 285 10.73 -4.54 -6.00
C PHE A 285 10.34 -5.83 -6.74
N LEU A 286 10.58 -6.99 -6.14
CA LEU A 286 10.21 -8.28 -6.72
C LEU A 286 8.69 -8.42 -6.90
N SER A 287 7.91 -7.98 -5.92
CA SER A 287 6.45 -7.95 -6.00
C SER A 287 5.95 -7.06 -7.13
N ALA A 288 6.56 -5.89 -7.32
CA ALA A 288 6.25 -4.98 -8.43
C ALA A 288 6.55 -5.62 -9.80
N VAL A 289 7.74 -6.22 -9.95
CA VAL A 289 8.14 -6.91 -11.19
C VAL A 289 7.20 -8.08 -11.50
N LEU A 290 6.87 -8.88 -10.48
CA LEU A 290 5.95 -10.01 -10.63
C LEU A 290 4.56 -9.52 -11.05
N PHE A 291 4.03 -8.48 -10.40
CA PHE A 291 2.73 -7.91 -10.72
C PHE A 291 2.69 -7.33 -12.15
N MET A 292 3.71 -6.57 -12.56
CA MET A 292 3.79 -6.03 -13.93
C MET A 292 3.85 -7.14 -14.97
N ARG A 293 4.58 -8.23 -14.73
CA ARG A 293 4.66 -9.38 -15.64
C ARG A 293 3.32 -10.12 -15.72
N THR A 294 2.66 -10.37 -14.62
CA THR A 294 1.36 -11.08 -14.59
C THR A 294 0.25 -10.24 -15.20
N ALA A 295 0.27 -8.93 -14.99
CA ALA A 295 -0.66 -7.99 -15.60
C ALA A 295 -0.47 -7.82 -17.11
N ARG A 296 0.60 -8.38 -17.70
CA ARG A 296 0.96 -8.22 -19.11
C ARG A 296 0.90 -6.76 -19.58
N LEU A 297 1.35 -5.85 -18.71
CA LEU A 297 1.42 -4.44 -19.07
C LEU A 297 2.45 -4.28 -20.18
N LYS A 298 1.98 -4.04 -21.41
CA LYS A 298 2.82 -3.58 -22.50
C LYS A 298 3.20 -2.14 -22.22
N LEU A 299 4.41 -1.92 -21.76
CA LEU A 299 4.96 -0.59 -21.45
C LEU A 299 5.36 0.20 -22.71
N SER A 300 5.27 -0.41 -23.88
CA SER A 300 5.46 0.25 -25.18
C SER A 300 4.60 -0.42 -26.23
N GLU A 301 3.56 0.25 -26.72
CA GLU A 301 3.25 0.19 -28.13
C GLU A 301 3.97 1.38 -28.75
N GLU A 302 5.09 1.11 -29.41
CA GLU A 302 5.61 1.98 -30.44
C GLU A 302 4.49 2.14 -31.48
N SER A 303 3.95 3.35 -31.55
CA SER A 303 3.17 3.80 -32.69
C SER A 303 4.09 3.76 -33.90
N SER A 304 4.03 2.70 -34.66
CA SER A 304 4.50 2.69 -36.05
C SER A 304 3.51 3.45 -36.93
#